data_020b83c33b256cc8443624fe774416ef
#
_entry.id   020b83c33b256cc8443624fe774416ef
#
_cell.length_a   1.000
_cell.length_b   1.000
_cell.length_c   1.000
_cell.angle_alpha   90.00
_cell.angle_beta   90.00
_cell.angle_gamma   90.00
#
_symmetry.space_group_name_H-M   'P 1'
#
loop_
_entity.id
_entity.type
_entity.pdbx_description
1 polymer ?
#
loop_
_entity_poly.entity_id
_entity_poly.type
_entity_poly.pdbx_seq_one_letter_code
_entity_poly.pdbx_strand_id
1 'polypeptide(L)'
;MLASLSLKLFMREIRSGYLTSMLLSLVLAVTIVSGISLFTDRLEKVLNSETKEFLGGDLKFESNDDSIKDTLKSLNLKDSKTSEMAIFASVIFSEEEMQLSSIKAVDNSYPLIGELELQDSSGTYKTKESPTPGTLWLDERLKNLLSIKYGDEIYVGDATFVFEATIIYEPDRGSTNFAFAPKTIMNIKDLDKTNLIQPGSRVESVSYTHLRAHE
;
A
#
# COMPACT_ATOMS: atom_id res chain seq x y z
N MET A 1 10.25 69.93 10.47
CA MET A 1 10.20 69.96 11.94
C MET A 1 9.37 68.84 12.54
N LEU A 2 8.20 68.46 11.98
CA LEU A 2 7.38 67.34 12.47
C LEU A 2 8.02 65.97 12.33
N ALA A 3 8.71 65.68 11.22
CA ALA A 3 9.36 64.39 10.99
C ALA A 3 10.52 64.08 11.97
N SER A 4 11.22 65.12 12.42
CA SER A 4 12.33 64.93 13.41
C SER A 4 11.80 64.73 14.82
N LEU A 5 10.60 65.24 15.11
CA LEU A 5 9.93 65.05 16.40
C LEU A 5 9.34 63.60 16.51
N SER A 6 8.71 63.10 15.43
CA SER A 6 8.16 61.77 15.38
C SER A 6 9.27 60.70 15.49
N LEU A 7 10.42 60.93 14.86
CA LEU A 7 11.57 60.03 14.95
C LEU A 7 12.17 59.97 16.37
N LYS A 8 12.23 61.12 17.04
CA LYS A 8 12.70 61.18 18.45
C LYS A 8 11.74 60.49 19.41
N LEU A 9 10.45 60.64 19.23
CA LEU A 9 9.42 59.93 20.01
C LEU A 9 9.47 58.44 19.77
N PHE A 10 9.61 58.02 18.52
CA PHE A 10 9.75 56.61 18.15
C PHE A 10 11.01 55.97 18.77
N MET A 11 12.17 56.63 18.72
CA MET A 11 13.39 56.17 19.39
C MET A 11 13.25 56.08 20.92
N ARG A 12 12.48 56.97 21.53
CA ARG A 12 12.23 56.94 22.97
C ARG A 12 11.30 55.81 23.37
N GLU A 13 10.32 55.47 22.57
CA GLU A 13 9.42 54.33 22.80
C GLU A 13 10.12 52.98 22.61
N ILE A 14 11.00 52.88 21.63
CA ILE A 14 11.86 51.67 21.49
C ILE A 14 12.70 51.46 22.75
N ARG A 15 13.23 52.57 23.33
CA ARG A 15 14.10 52.53 24.51
C ARG A 15 13.32 52.26 25.81
N SER A 16 12.01 52.49 25.83
CA SER A 16 11.14 52.23 26.99
C SER A 16 10.78 50.75 27.19
N GLY A 17 11.12 49.86 26.19
CA GLY A 17 10.84 48.44 26.25
C GLY A 17 9.41 48.04 25.81
N TYR A 18 8.49 48.99 25.67
CA TYR A 18 7.08 48.72 25.34
C TYR A 18 6.94 48.26 23.88
N LEU A 19 7.59 48.96 22.97
CA LEU A 19 7.64 48.60 21.55
C LEU A 19 8.39 47.30 21.28
N THR A 20 9.44 47.04 22.03
CA THR A 20 10.21 45.78 21.95
C THR A 20 9.40 44.57 22.40
N SER A 21 8.61 44.66 23.46
CA SER A 21 7.73 43.57 23.90
C SER A 21 6.60 43.33 22.90
N MET A 22 6.03 44.37 22.30
CA MET A 22 5.02 44.25 21.26
C MET A 22 5.58 43.61 19.98
N LEU A 23 6.78 44.02 19.53
CA LEU A 23 7.47 43.40 18.40
C LEU A 23 7.83 41.96 18.68
N LEU A 24 8.31 41.64 19.88
CA LEU A 24 8.64 40.26 20.27
C LEU A 24 7.42 39.37 20.26
N SER A 25 6.27 39.85 20.78
CA SER A 25 5.01 39.10 20.73
C SER A 25 4.51 38.86 19.32
N LEU A 26 4.62 39.89 18.44
CA LEU A 26 4.26 39.76 17.03
C LEU A 26 5.15 38.72 16.29
N VAL A 27 6.46 38.81 16.47
CA VAL A 27 7.41 37.84 15.90
C VAL A 27 7.11 36.45 16.39
N LEU A 28 6.86 36.28 17.71
CA LEU A 28 6.50 35.00 18.28
C LEU A 28 5.22 34.43 17.67
N ALA A 29 4.17 35.27 17.56
CA ALA A 29 2.90 34.86 16.95
C ALA A 29 3.06 34.44 15.49
N VAL A 30 3.78 35.21 14.68
CA VAL A 30 4.07 34.85 13.28
C VAL A 30 4.89 33.60 13.18
N THR A 31 5.88 33.41 14.05
CA THR A 31 6.73 32.20 14.06
C THR A 31 5.90 30.96 14.38
N ILE A 32 5.00 31.04 15.37
CA ILE A 32 4.13 29.90 15.75
C ILE A 32 3.19 29.54 14.59
N VAL A 33 2.50 30.53 14.00
CA VAL A 33 1.58 30.29 12.89
C VAL A 33 2.30 29.73 11.68
N SER A 34 3.46 30.31 11.32
CA SER A 34 4.28 29.81 10.20
C SER A 34 4.81 28.41 10.46
N GLY A 35 5.24 28.12 11.70
CA GLY A 35 5.72 26.79 12.10
C GLY A 35 4.63 25.73 11.98
N ILE A 36 3.42 26.01 12.46
CA ILE A 36 2.26 25.10 12.34
C ILE A 36 1.91 24.90 10.87
N SER A 37 1.87 25.97 10.08
CA SER A 37 1.52 25.89 8.64
C SER A 37 2.53 25.02 7.86
N LEU A 38 3.83 25.21 8.08
CA LEU A 38 4.88 24.39 7.46
C LEU A 38 4.83 22.93 7.91
N PHE A 39 4.53 22.68 9.18
CA PHE A 39 4.38 21.32 9.69
C PHE A 39 3.17 20.63 9.03
N THR A 40 2.03 21.32 8.96
CA THR A 40 0.81 20.79 8.35
C THR A 40 1.02 20.47 6.86
N ASP A 41 1.66 21.35 6.10
CA ASP A 41 1.98 21.11 4.67
C ASP A 41 2.89 19.90 4.48
N ARG A 42 3.91 19.76 5.34
CA ARG A 42 4.78 18.58 5.30
C ARG A 42 4.06 17.31 5.68
N LEU A 43 3.23 17.34 6.72
CA LEU A 43 2.46 16.19 7.17
C LEU A 43 1.46 15.75 6.08
N GLU A 44 0.77 16.69 5.45
CA GLU A 44 -0.16 16.41 4.35
C GLU A 44 0.55 15.74 3.15
N LYS A 45 1.74 16.22 2.78
CA LYS A 45 2.52 15.62 1.70
C LYS A 45 2.97 14.19 2.02
N VAL A 46 3.43 13.94 3.24
CA VAL A 46 3.83 12.59 3.69
C VAL A 46 2.61 11.68 3.73
N LEU A 47 1.51 12.11 4.34
CA LEU A 47 0.29 11.31 4.42
C LEU A 47 -0.26 10.97 3.02
N ASN A 48 -0.28 11.93 2.10
CA ASN A 48 -0.76 11.68 0.74
C ASN A 48 0.13 10.69 -0.04
N SER A 49 1.45 10.72 0.14
CA SER A 49 2.34 9.75 -0.48
C SER A 49 2.20 8.35 0.12
N GLU A 50 2.16 8.25 1.43
CA GLU A 50 1.96 7.00 2.17
C GLU A 50 0.58 6.39 1.89
N THR A 51 -0.47 7.22 1.81
CA THR A 51 -1.83 6.74 1.54
C THR A 51 -1.95 6.11 0.15
N LYS A 52 -1.31 6.69 -0.87
CA LYS A 52 -1.30 6.11 -2.23
C LYS A 52 -0.60 4.75 -2.28
N GLU A 53 0.53 4.64 -1.60
CA GLU A 53 1.26 3.38 -1.48
C GLU A 53 0.45 2.34 -0.68
N PHE A 54 -0.21 2.79 0.41
CA PHE A 54 -1.02 1.93 1.27
C PHE A 54 -2.32 1.44 0.59
N LEU A 55 -2.88 2.22 -0.32
CA LEU A 55 -4.06 1.84 -1.11
C LEU A 55 -3.71 0.99 -2.33
N GLY A 56 -2.43 0.94 -2.73
CA GLY A 56 -2.00 0.19 -3.93
C GLY A 56 -2.45 0.78 -5.26
N GLY A 57 -3.14 1.92 -5.26
CA GLY A 57 -3.65 2.60 -6.46
C GLY A 57 -4.37 3.92 -6.14
N ASP A 58 -4.72 4.67 -7.17
CA ASP A 58 -5.49 5.92 -7.04
C ASP A 58 -6.99 5.65 -6.82
N LEU A 59 -7.50 4.55 -7.39
CA LEU A 59 -8.88 4.09 -7.22
C LEU A 59 -8.86 2.59 -6.95
N LYS A 60 -9.63 2.17 -5.95
CA LYS A 60 -9.87 0.78 -5.60
C LYS A 60 -11.33 0.44 -5.84
N PHE A 61 -11.61 -0.57 -6.65
CA PHE A 61 -12.93 -1.13 -6.85
C PHE A 61 -12.98 -2.51 -6.20
N GLU A 62 -13.91 -2.69 -5.29
CA GLU A 62 -14.17 -3.97 -4.62
C GLU A 62 -15.56 -4.47 -5.00
N SER A 63 -15.67 -5.73 -5.36
CA SER A 63 -16.96 -6.40 -5.52
C SER A 63 -16.84 -7.87 -5.19
N ASN A 64 -17.90 -8.40 -4.65
CA ASN A 64 -18.07 -9.84 -4.45
C ASN A 64 -18.69 -10.53 -5.68
N ASP A 65 -18.83 -9.81 -6.80
CA ASP A 65 -19.50 -10.29 -8.02
C ASP A 65 -18.68 -9.90 -9.26
N ASP A 66 -18.76 -10.69 -10.32
CA ASP A 66 -18.07 -10.50 -11.62
C ASP A 66 -18.43 -9.19 -12.35
N SER A 67 -19.35 -8.39 -11.81
CA SER A 67 -19.82 -7.12 -12.38
C SER A 67 -18.75 -6.00 -12.45
N ILE A 68 -17.61 -6.15 -11.79
CA ILE A 68 -16.49 -5.17 -11.85
C ILE A 68 -16.03 -4.96 -13.29
N LYS A 69 -15.88 -6.03 -14.07
CA LYS A 69 -15.36 -5.95 -15.46
C LYS A 69 -16.22 -5.07 -16.36
N ASP A 70 -17.54 -5.13 -16.19
CA ASP A 70 -18.47 -4.32 -16.97
C ASP A 70 -18.49 -2.86 -16.50
N THR A 71 -18.34 -2.63 -15.21
CA THR A 71 -18.24 -1.28 -14.63
C THR A 71 -16.96 -0.58 -15.07
N LEU A 72 -15.81 -1.27 -15.04
CA LEU A 72 -14.52 -0.73 -15.50
C LEU A 72 -14.53 -0.38 -17.00
N LYS A 73 -15.17 -1.23 -17.83
CA LYS A 73 -15.35 -0.93 -19.27
C LYS A 73 -16.20 0.31 -19.49
N SER A 74 -17.22 0.55 -18.65
CA SER A 74 -18.11 1.72 -18.76
C SER A 74 -17.41 3.04 -18.39
N LEU A 75 -16.40 3.00 -17.50
CA LEU A 75 -15.66 4.17 -17.03
C LEU A 75 -14.64 4.70 -18.05
N ASN A 76 -14.43 4.01 -19.19
CA ASN A 76 -13.59 4.47 -20.31
C ASN A 76 -12.19 5.00 -19.90
N LEU A 77 -11.54 4.32 -18.97
CA LEU A 77 -10.23 4.66 -18.39
C LEU A 77 -9.08 4.38 -19.39
N LYS A 78 -9.06 5.10 -20.53
CA LYS A 78 -8.17 4.83 -21.67
C LYS A 78 -6.68 4.99 -21.37
N ASP A 79 -6.30 5.71 -20.33
CA ASP A 79 -4.89 6.01 -19.98
C ASP A 79 -4.49 5.54 -18.57
N SER A 80 -5.24 4.62 -17.97
CA SER A 80 -4.90 4.08 -16.65
C SER A 80 -4.28 2.69 -16.75
N LYS A 81 -3.29 2.42 -15.91
CA LYS A 81 -2.85 1.05 -15.65
C LYS A 81 -3.83 0.43 -14.65
N THR A 82 -4.28 -0.77 -14.93
CA THR A 82 -5.15 -1.54 -14.04
C THR A 82 -4.44 -2.81 -13.59
N SER A 83 -4.65 -3.22 -12.35
CA SER A 83 -4.27 -4.52 -11.84
C SER A 83 -5.50 -5.20 -11.25
N GLU A 84 -5.73 -6.43 -11.67
CA GLU A 84 -6.81 -7.27 -11.15
C GLU A 84 -6.24 -8.24 -10.11
N MET A 85 -6.95 -8.38 -9.00
CA MET A 85 -6.62 -9.37 -7.99
C MET A 85 -7.87 -9.99 -7.39
N ALA A 86 -7.72 -11.21 -6.91
CA ALA A 86 -8.74 -11.93 -6.15
C ALA A 86 -8.18 -12.27 -4.77
N ILE A 87 -8.93 -11.95 -3.71
CA ILE A 87 -8.55 -12.20 -2.34
C ILE A 87 -9.57 -13.11 -1.68
N PHE A 88 -9.11 -14.20 -1.10
CA PHE A 88 -9.93 -15.18 -0.41
C PHE A 88 -9.14 -15.92 0.65
N ALA A 89 -9.83 -16.54 1.60
CA ALA A 89 -9.21 -17.42 2.57
C ALA A 89 -9.32 -18.86 2.12
N SER A 90 -8.22 -19.60 2.20
CA SER A 90 -8.21 -21.03 1.98
C SER A 90 -7.16 -21.73 2.84
N VAL A 91 -7.28 -23.04 2.97
CA VAL A 91 -6.27 -23.87 3.62
C VAL A 91 -5.21 -24.24 2.58
N ILE A 92 -3.97 -24.09 2.95
CA ILE A 92 -2.82 -24.56 2.19
C ILE A 92 -2.16 -25.71 2.93
N PHE A 93 -1.60 -26.64 2.18
CA PHE A 93 -1.04 -27.87 2.70
C PHE A 93 0.43 -27.99 2.29
N SER A 94 1.27 -28.46 3.20
CA SER A 94 2.56 -29.08 2.91
C SER A 94 2.41 -30.60 3.07
N GLU A 95 3.50 -31.36 2.92
CA GLU A 95 3.47 -32.82 3.14
C GLU A 95 3.04 -33.20 4.58
N GLU A 96 3.37 -32.37 5.57
CA GLU A 96 3.19 -32.70 6.98
C GLU A 96 2.16 -31.82 7.70
N GLU A 97 1.95 -30.58 7.23
CA GLU A 97 1.19 -29.55 7.95
C GLU A 97 0.16 -28.87 7.06
N MET A 98 -0.87 -28.31 7.69
CA MET A 98 -1.88 -27.50 7.02
C MET A 98 -2.15 -26.20 7.79
N GLN A 99 -2.35 -25.12 7.06
CA GLN A 99 -2.61 -23.81 7.65
C GLN A 99 -3.63 -23.00 6.84
N LEU A 100 -4.48 -22.24 7.56
CA LEU A 100 -5.33 -21.26 6.95
C LEU A 100 -4.49 -20.07 6.49
N SER A 101 -4.66 -19.67 5.25
CA SER A 101 -3.98 -18.53 4.66
C SER A 101 -4.95 -17.57 3.96
N SER A 102 -4.62 -16.30 3.97
CA SER A 102 -5.22 -15.30 3.08
C SER A 102 -4.50 -15.34 1.74
N ILE A 103 -5.15 -15.89 0.73
CA ILE A 103 -4.59 -16.02 -0.61
C ILE A 103 -4.95 -14.79 -1.43
N LYS A 104 -3.93 -14.19 -2.05
CA LYS A 104 -4.01 -13.06 -2.95
C LYS A 104 -3.51 -13.49 -4.33
N ALA A 105 -4.43 -13.74 -5.23
CA ALA A 105 -4.11 -14.03 -6.62
C ALA A 105 -4.00 -12.72 -7.40
N VAL A 106 -2.84 -12.44 -7.99
CA VAL A 106 -2.49 -11.17 -8.64
C VAL A 106 -2.16 -11.35 -10.12
N ASP A 107 -2.44 -10.32 -10.90
CA ASP A 107 -2.05 -10.27 -12.30
C ASP A 107 -0.58 -9.80 -12.48
N ASN A 108 -0.11 -9.77 -13.72
CA ASN A 108 1.27 -9.37 -14.02
C ASN A 108 1.53 -7.87 -13.85
N SER A 109 0.50 -7.06 -13.58
CA SER A 109 0.61 -5.62 -13.37
C SER A 109 0.83 -5.26 -11.90
N TYR A 110 0.71 -6.24 -11.01
CA TYR A 110 0.90 -6.07 -9.58
C TYR A 110 2.40 -6.08 -9.18
N PRO A 111 2.85 -5.18 -8.25
CA PRO A 111 2.11 -4.08 -7.65
C PRO A 111 2.06 -2.85 -8.59
N LEU A 112 0.95 -2.12 -8.62
CA LEU A 112 0.82 -0.89 -9.42
C LEU A 112 1.66 0.25 -8.88
N ILE A 113 1.74 0.36 -7.56
CA ILE A 113 2.49 1.39 -6.82
C ILE A 113 3.37 0.69 -5.78
N GLY A 114 4.57 1.21 -5.58
CA GLY A 114 5.54 0.65 -4.64
C GLY A 114 6.36 -0.51 -5.21
N GLU A 115 7.03 -1.23 -4.33
CA GLU A 115 7.84 -2.42 -4.63
C GLU A 115 7.61 -3.46 -3.55
N LEU A 116 7.60 -4.73 -3.94
CA LEU A 116 7.64 -5.85 -3.02
C LEU A 116 9.07 -6.08 -2.54
N GLU A 117 9.25 -6.42 -1.27
CA GLU A 117 10.51 -6.92 -0.76
C GLU A 117 10.36 -8.40 -0.43
N LEU A 118 11.14 -9.21 -1.09
CA LEU A 118 11.10 -10.67 -1.03
C LEU A 118 12.43 -11.21 -0.55
N GLN A 119 12.39 -12.39 0.06
CA GLN A 119 13.57 -13.16 0.43
C GLN A 119 13.48 -14.56 -0.17
N ASP A 120 14.53 -14.98 -0.86
CA ASP A 120 14.70 -16.32 -1.37
C ASP A 120 15.99 -16.98 -0.81
N SER A 121 16.44 -18.07 -1.43
CA SER A 121 17.68 -18.77 -1.06
C SER A 121 18.95 -17.94 -1.28
N SER A 122 18.90 -16.92 -2.14
CA SER A 122 20.04 -16.04 -2.49
C SER A 122 20.12 -14.79 -1.62
N GLY A 123 19.02 -14.40 -0.96
CA GLY A 123 18.96 -13.22 -0.08
C GLY A 123 17.69 -12.42 -0.25
N THR A 124 17.71 -11.19 0.26
CA THR A 124 16.58 -10.25 0.16
C THR A 124 16.74 -9.35 -1.05
N TYR A 125 15.68 -9.17 -1.81
CA TYR A 125 15.65 -8.32 -3.01
C TYR A 125 14.30 -7.61 -3.15
N LYS A 126 14.29 -6.53 -3.94
CA LYS A 126 13.06 -5.79 -4.28
C LYS A 126 12.63 -6.09 -5.71
N THR A 127 11.33 -6.20 -5.91
CA THR A 127 10.76 -6.47 -7.23
C THR A 127 9.44 -5.73 -7.44
N LYS A 128 9.11 -5.50 -8.73
CA LYS A 128 7.80 -5.03 -9.20
C LYS A 128 7.09 -6.10 -10.03
N GLU A 129 7.60 -7.30 -9.99
CA GLU A 129 7.03 -8.43 -10.73
C GLU A 129 6.09 -9.23 -9.83
N SER A 130 5.13 -9.89 -10.42
CA SER A 130 4.23 -10.84 -9.76
C SER A 130 4.83 -12.25 -9.76
N PRO A 131 4.36 -13.19 -8.91
CA PRO A 131 4.82 -14.57 -8.93
C PRO A 131 4.69 -15.18 -10.33
N THR A 132 5.67 -15.99 -10.70
CA THR A 132 5.55 -16.76 -11.94
C THR A 132 4.44 -17.83 -11.80
N PRO A 133 3.69 -18.14 -12.87
CA PRO A 133 2.69 -19.20 -12.80
C PRO A 133 3.30 -20.52 -12.31
N GLY A 134 2.66 -21.14 -11.33
CA GLY A 134 3.13 -22.38 -10.69
C GLY A 134 4.00 -22.16 -9.45
N THR A 135 4.26 -20.90 -9.05
CA THR A 135 4.99 -20.59 -7.82
C THR A 135 4.14 -19.80 -6.81
N LEU A 136 4.54 -19.83 -5.55
CA LEU A 136 3.92 -19.09 -4.44
C LEU A 136 4.96 -18.27 -3.67
N TRP A 137 4.53 -17.11 -3.20
CA TRP A 137 5.22 -16.34 -2.19
C TRP A 137 4.44 -16.38 -0.89
N LEU A 138 5.11 -16.65 0.22
CA LEU A 138 4.48 -16.86 1.52
C LEU A 138 4.98 -15.86 2.56
N ASP A 139 4.11 -15.50 3.48
CA ASP A 139 4.49 -14.79 4.70
C ASP A 139 5.47 -15.66 5.53
N GLU A 140 6.42 -15.04 6.22
CA GLU A 140 7.42 -15.73 7.05
C GLU A 140 6.78 -16.63 8.13
N ARG A 141 5.65 -16.18 8.70
CA ARG A 141 4.89 -17.00 9.66
C ARG A 141 4.41 -18.31 9.04
N LEU A 142 3.95 -18.25 7.78
CA LEU A 142 3.41 -19.40 7.09
C LEU A 142 4.50 -20.41 6.75
N LYS A 143 5.66 -19.93 6.28
CA LYS A 143 6.86 -20.76 6.09
C LYS A 143 7.24 -21.53 7.35
N ASN A 144 7.23 -20.84 8.50
CA ASN A 144 7.59 -21.47 9.78
C ASN A 144 6.52 -22.45 10.27
N LEU A 145 5.22 -22.13 10.10
CA LEU A 145 4.10 -23.00 10.50
C LEU A 145 4.02 -24.28 9.64
N LEU A 146 4.34 -24.18 8.36
CA LEU A 146 4.35 -25.32 7.44
C LEU A 146 5.70 -26.08 7.45
N SER A 147 6.71 -25.58 8.15
CA SER A 147 8.07 -26.17 8.27
C SER A 147 8.75 -26.42 6.91
N ILE A 148 8.50 -25.54 5.92
CA ILE A 148 8.94 -25.69 4.52
C ILE A 148 10.19 -24.86 4.20
N LYS A 149 10.86 -25.28 3.12
CA LYS A 149 12.04 -24.62 2.54
C LYS A 149 11.76 -24.13 1.12
N TYR A 150 12.56 -23.20 0.64
CA TYR A 150 12.49 -22.76 -0.76
C TYR A 150 12.67 -23.94 -1.71
N GLY A 151 11.76 -24.06 -2.67
CA GLY A 151 11.70 -25.16 -3.62
C GLY A 151 10.78 -26.31 -3.24
N ASP A 152 10.24 -26.34 -2.01
CA ASP A 152 9.30 -27.37 -1.58
C ASP A 152 7.94 -27.20 -2.28
N GLU A 153 7.22 -28.29 -2.44
CA GLU A 153 5.89 -28.32 -3.00
C GLU A 153 4.82 -27.95 -1.95
N ILE A 154 3.86 -27.15 -2.38
CA ILE A 154 2.73 -26.69 -1.58
C ILE A 154 1.45 -26.94 -2.37
N TYR A 155 0.42 -27.42 -1.69
CA TYR A 155 -0.87 -27.74 -2.27
C TYR A 155 -1.90 -26.67 -1.89
N VAL A 156 -2.58 -26.13 -2.92
CA VAL A 156 -3.64 -25.11 -2.76
C VAL A 156 -4.84 -25.59 -3.57
N GLY A 157 -5.90 -26.03 -2.89
CA GLY A 157 -7.00 -26.71 -3.55
C GLY A 157 -6.50 -27.96 -4.30
N ASP A 158 -6.82 -28.04 -5.59
CA ASP A 158 -6.44 -29.18 -6.45
C ASP A 158 -5.08 -28.97 -7.16
N ALA A 159 -4.40 -27.81 -6.91
CA ALA A 159 -3.16 -27.46 -7.61
C ALA A 159 -1.93 -27.55 -6.70
N THR A 160 -0.79 -27.91 -7.32
CA THR A 160 0.52 -27.94 -6.69
C THR A 160 1.37 -26.78 -7.16
N PHE A 161 2.06 -26.15 -6.22
CA PHE A 161 2.92 -24.99 -6.42
C PHE A 161 4.28 -25.19 -5.79
N VAL A 162 5.27 -24.44 -6.27
CA VAL A 162 6.60 -24.40 -5.69
C VAL A 162 6.75 -23.16 -4.81
N PHE A 163 7.26 -23.31 -3.58
CA PHE A 163 7.59 -22.21 -2.70
C PHE A 163 8.83 -21.48 -3.20
N GLU A 164 8.65 -20.28 -3.79
CA GLU A 164 9.71 -19.51 -4.42
C GLU A 164 10.36 -18.49 -3.46
N ALA A 165 9.55 -17.71 -2.76
CA ALA A 165 10.07 -16.63 -1.93
C ALA A 165 9.19 -16.32 -0.70
N THR A 166 9.80 -15.72 0.31
CA THR A 166 9.14 -15.20 1.50
C THR A 166 8.86 -13.70 1.33
N ILE A 167 7.65 -13.26 1.68
CA ILE A 167 7.22 -11.86 1.63
C ILE A 167 7.74 -11.16 2.89
N ILE A 168 8.63 -10.19 2.71
CA ILE A 168 9.14 -9.32 3.79
C ILE A 168 8.32 -8.03 3.87
N TYR A 169 8.07 -7.42 2.72
CA TYR A 169 7.27 -6.19 2.64
C TYR A 169 6.35 -6.21 1.42
N GLU A 170 5.12 -5.76 1.63
CA GLU A 170 4.08 -5.60 0.63
C GLU A 170 3.49 -4.20 0.73
N PRO A 171 3.43 -3.40 -0.37
CA PRO A 171 2.99 -2.00 -0.31
C PRO A 171 1.52 -1.84 0.11
N ASP A 172 0.61 -2.69 -0.34
CA ASP A 172 -0.84 -2.60 -0.10
C ASP A 172 -1.33 -3.45 1.09
N ARG A 173 -0.57 -3.50 2.17
CA ARG A 173 -0.87 -4.32 3.37
C ARG A 173 -2.24 -4.08 4.01
N GLY A 174 -2.84 -2.91 3.83
CA GLY A 174 -4.09 -2.50 4.49
C GLY A 174 -5.38 -3.01 3.87
N SER A 175 -5.30 -3.71 2.76
CA SER A 175 -6.42 -3.94 1.86
C SER A 175 -7.22 -5.24 2.07
N THR A 176 -6.95 -6.03 3.13
CA THR A 176 -7.57 -7.35 3.24
C THR A 176 -8.45 -7.50 4.47
N ASN A 177 -9.66 -8.03 4.27
CA ASN A 177 -10.60 -8.42 5.35
C ASN A 177 -10.05 -9.56 6.23
N PHE A 178 -8.97 -10.24 5.81
CA PHE A 178 -8.32 -11.35 6.52
C PHE A 178 -6.98 -10.94 7.13
N ALA A 179 -6.89 -9.75 7.72
CA ALA A 179 -5.64 -9.17 8.23
C ALA A 179 -4.90 -10.03 9.27
N PHE A 180 -5.56 -10.99 9.91
CA PHE A 180 -4.97 -11.87 10.92
C PHE A 180 -4.41 -13.18 10.36
N ALA A 181 -4.85 -13.62 9.19
CA ALA A 181 -4.33 -14.82 8.55
C ALA A 181 -2.98 -14.51 7.86
N PRO A 182 -2.00 -15.42 7.94
CA PRO A 182 -0.77 -15.25 7.20
C PRO A 182 -1.04 -15.28 5.71
N LYS A 183 -0.25 -14.52 4.93
CA LYS A 183 -0.51 -14.24 3.52
C LYS A 183 0.19 -15.21 2.59
N THR A 184 -0.47 -15.45 1.46
CA THR A 184 0.06 -16.14 0.29
C THR A 184 -0.23 -15.31 -0.95
N ILE A 185 0.77 -15.08 -1.80
CA ILE A 185 0.60 -14.43 -3.10
C ILE A 185 0.85 -15.46 -4.21
N MET A 186 -0.06 -15.52 -5.16
CA MET A 186 0.00 -16.41 -6.32
C MET A 186 -0.34 -15.66 -7.61
N ASN A 187 0.00 -16.25 -8.76
CA ASN A 187 -0.42 -15.70 -10.04
C ASN A 187 -1.91 -15.98 -10.31
N ILE A 188 -2.66 -14.97 -10.76
CA ILE A 188 -4.09 -15.11 -11.05
C ILE A 188 -4.41 -16.18 -12.12
N LYS A 189 -3.45 -16.45 -13.02
CA LYS A 189 -3.60 -17.47 -14.07
C LYS A 189 -3.71 -18.90 -13.52
N ASP A 190 -3.23 -19.11 -12.31
CA ASP A 190 -3.29 -20.41 -11.66
C ASP A 190 -4.55 -20.60 -10.82
N LEU A 191 -5.34 -19.54 -10.65
CA LEU A 191 -6.52 -19.56 -9.80
C LEU A 191 -7.53 -20.63 -10.22
N ASP A 192 -7.78 -20.77 -11.51
CA ASP A 192 -8.72 -21.78 -12.05
C ASP A 192 -8.23 -23.22 -11.77
N LYS A 193 -6.92 -23.45 -11.73
CA LYS A 193 -6.33 -24.76 -11.45
C LYS A 193 -6.56 -25.22 -10.02
N THR A 194 -6.73 -24.29 -9.10
CA THR A 194 -6.97 -24.58 -7.67
C THR A 194 -8.36 -25.14 -7.39
N ASN A 195 -9.31 -24.91 -8.31
CA ASN A 195 -10.74 -25.26 -8.17
C ASN A 195 -11.39 -24.74 -6.86
N LEU A 196 -10.82 -23.69 -6.26
CA LEU A 196 -11.30 -23.10 -4.99
C LEU A 196 -12.44 -22.12 -5.19
N ILE A 197 -12.54 -21.51 -6.38
CA ILE A 197 -13.61 -20.56 -6.70
C ILE A 197 -14.76 -21.32 -7.32
N GLN A 198 -15.84 -21.46 -6.56
CA GLN A 198 -17.09 -22.07 -6.98
C GLN A 198 -18.23 -21.06 -6.84
N PRO A 199 -19.36 -21.25 -7.53
CA PRO A 199 -20.55 -20.42 -7.32
C PRO A 199 -20.95 -20.37 -5.85
N GLY A 200 -20.89 -19.17 -5.24
CA GLY A 200 -21.15 -18.97 -3.82
C GLY A 200 -19.90 -18.87 -2.93
N SER A 201 -18.69 -19.02 -3.47
CA SER A 201 -17.45 -18.74 -2.73
C SER A 201 -17.35 -17.25 -2.42
N ARG A 202 -16.90 -16.92 -1.19
CA ARG A 202 -16.58 -15.55 -0.81
C ARG A 202 -15.23 -15.16 -1.37
N VAL A 203 -15.22 -14.61 -2.57
CA VAL A 203 -14.04 -14.06 -3.22
C VAL A 203 -14.24 -12.56 -3.33
N GLU A 204 -13.28 -11.82 -2.82
CA GLU A 204 -13.22 -10.37 -3.00
C GLU A 204 -12.40 -10.07 -4.26
N SER A 205 -13.10 -9.74 -5.34
CA SER A 205 -12.45 -9.25 -6.57
C SER A 205 -12.12 -7.78 -6.40
N VAL A 206 -10.85 -7.45 -6.50
CA VAL A 206 -10.34 -6.08 -6.35
C VAL A 206 -9.65 -5.66 -7.63
N SER A 207 -10.03 -4.50 -8.14
CA SER A 207 -9.34 -3.86 -9.25
C SER A 207 -8.79 -2.52 -8.82
N TYR A 208 -7.49 -2.34 -9.00
CA TYR A 208 -6.82 -1.07 -8.78
C TYR A 208 -6.60 -0.37 -10.11
N THR A 209 -6.73 0.95 -10.10
CA THR A 209 -6.37 1.79 -11.23
C THR A 209 -5.38 2.85 -10.80
N HIS A 210 -4.36 3.06 -11.62
CA HIS A 210 -3.41 4.16 -11.48
C HIS A 210 -3.57 5.10 -12.67
N LEU A 211 -4.06 6.32 -12.39
CA LEU A 211 -4.20 7.38 -13.37
C LEU A 211 -2.82 7.96 -13.67
N ARG A 212 -2.38 7.90 -14.93
CA ARG A 212 -1.20 8.66 -15.34
C ARG A 212 -1.51 10.15 -15.18
N ALA A 213 -0.77 10.82 -14.28
CA ALA A 213 -0.75 12.28 -14.26
C ALA A 213 -0.23 12.73 -15.65
N HIS A 214 -1.04 13.49 -16.37
CA HIS A 214 -0.55 14.29 -17.50
C HIS A 214 0.39 15.35 -16.93
N GLU A 215 1.70 15.17 -17.15
CA GLU A 215 2.67 16.26 -17.09
C GLU A 215 2.50 17.20 -18.29
#